data_15219300c98c4e6a7a93771a42cdca44
#
_entry.id   15219300c98c4e6a7a93771a42cdca44
#
_cell.length_a   1.000
_cell.length_b   1.000
_cell.length_c   1.000
_cell.angle_alpha   90.00
_cell.angle_beta   90.00
_cell.angle_gamma   90.00
#
_symmetry.space_group_name_H-M   'P 1'
#
loop_
_entity.id
_entity.type
_entity.pdbx_description
1 polymer ?
#
loop_
_entity_poly.entity_id
_entity_poly.type
_entity_poly.pdbx_seq_one_letter_code
_entity_poly.pdbx_strand_id
1 'polypeptide(L)'
;MRPHHKVWPKRLPHAIHPPTTSLWDNLAISARRYPDKAALVFFGRVFSYAEVVAKAEQLAACLLALGVRKGDRVVLSMQNCPQLVIAHFAILRANAVVVPVNPMNRKEELKHYITDPDARVAITTGDLAAELAAASDALAPALQLRHLIVTQFTDAFDADVSGDDAPPDGWRDWLLTRHALPTLAEGQALTWDDAIECAAPMPALEAGPADLAILPYTSGTTGLPKGCMHTHASIMHNAVASSFWGNATPENVTLCVVPMFHITGMVSLMHASIF
;
A
#
# COMPACT_ATOMS: atom_id res chain seq x y z
N MET A 1 4.87 -19.98 -35.43
CA MET A 1 4.00 -18.95 -34.80
C MET A 1 3.17 -19.67 -33.73
N ARG A 2 3.10 -19.13 -32.50
CA ARG A 2 2.32 -19.74 -31.43
C ARG A 2 0.82 -19.65 -31.76
N PRO A 3 -0.03 -20.65 -31.48
CA PRO A 3 -1.43 -20.68 -31.92
C PRO A 3 -2.25 -19.45 -31.49
N HIS A 4 -2.02 -18.94 -30.27
CA HIS A 4 -2.72 -17.77 -29.73
C HIS A 4 -2.36 -16.45 -30.43
N HIS A 5 -1.21 -16.37 -31.12
CA HIS A 5 -0.86 -15.18 -31.90
C HIS A 5 -1.80 -14.92 -33.08
N LYS A 6 -2.59 -15.92 -33.52
CA LYS A 6 -3.59 -15.74 -34.60
C LYS A 6 -4.76 -14.84 -34.19
N VAL A 7 -5.07 -14.82 -32.88
CA VAL A 7 -6.17 -14.03 -32.29
C VAL A 7 -5.65 -12.90 -31.39
N TRP A 8 -4.34 -12.68 -31.39
CA TRP A 8 -3.72 -11.64 -30.57
C TRP A 8 -4.12 -10.25 -31.06
N PRO A 9 -4.50 -9.31 -30.17
CA PRO A 9 -4.84 -7.95 -30.57
C PRO A 9 -3.67 -7.29 -31.32
N LYS A 10 -3.92 -6.75 -32.51
CA LYS A 10 -2.86 -6.17 -33.37
C LYS A 10 -2.10 -5.02 -32.71
N ARG A 11 -2.72 -4.31 -31.74
CA ARG A 11 -2.12 -3.21 -31.01
C ARG A 11 -1.15 -3.65 -29.91
N LEU A 12 -1.18 -4.92 -29.52
CA LEU A 12 -0.36 -5.42 -28.42
C LEU A 12 0.90 -6.13 -28.94
N PRO A 13 2.06 -5.87 -28.32
CA PRO A 13 3.27 -6.62 -28.61
C PRO A 13 3.12 -8.07 -28.17
N HIS A 14 3.79 -9.01 -28.85
CA HIS A 14 3.80 -10.43 -28.46
C HIS A 14 4.67 -10.72 -27.23
N ALA A 15 5.53 -9.79 -26.86
CA ALA A 15 6.39 -9.81 -25.68
C ALA A 15 6.53 -8.39 -25.14
N ILE A 16 6.68 -8.27 -23.82
CA ILE A 16 6.97 -6.99 -23.16
C ILE A 16 8.33 -7.07 -22.48
N HIS A 17 8.99 -5.93 -22.39
CA HIS A 17 10.26 -5.74 -21.69
C HIS A 17 10.05 -4.66 -20.63
N PRO A 18 9.60 -5.04 -19.42
CA PRO A 18 9.37 -4.09 -18.33
C PRO A 18 10.68 -3.39 -17.94
N PRO A 19 10.58 -2.16 -17.37
CA PRO A 19 11.74 -1.53 -16.74
C PRO A 19 12.38 -2.44 -15.69
N THR A 20 13.70 -2.36 -15.58
CA THR A 20 14.50 -3.10 -14.58
C THR A 20 14.76 -2.24 -13.33
N THR A 21 13.82 -1.38 -12.98
CA THR A 21 13.83 -0.49 -11.83
C THR A 21 12.96 -1.03 -10.69
N SER A 22 12.95 -0.37 -9.56
CA SER A 22 12.03 -0.69 -8.48
C SER A 22 10.60 -0.19 -8.77
N LEU A 23 9.62 -0.65 -8.01
CA LEU A 23 8.24 -0.16 -8.13
C LEU A 23 8.09 1.29 -7.63
N TRP A 24 8.95 1.74 -6.71
CA TRP A 24 9.02 3.14 -6.30
C TRP A 24 9.33 4.07 -7.47
N ASP A 25 10.23 3.64 -8.37
CA ASP A 25 10.63 4.45 -9.51
C ASP A 25 9.45 4.83 -10.43
N ASN A 26 8.42 3.98 -10.52
CA ASN A 26 7.22 4.32 -11.31
C ASN A 26 6.54 5.57 -10.76
N LEU A 27 6.29 5.64 -9.45
CA LEU A 27 5.70 6.80 -8.81
C LEU A 27 6.61 8.04 -8.93
N ALA A 28 7.90 7.87 -8.65
CA ALA A 28 8.88 8.95 -8.72
C ALA A 28 9.05 9.53 -10.14
N ILE A 29 9.00 8.69 -11.18
CA ILE A 29 9.06 9.11 -12.58
C ILE A 29 7.78 9.85 -12.96
N SER A 30 6.61 9.31 -12.62
CA SER A 30 5.32 9.95 -12.91
C SER A 30 5.18 11.30 -12.20
N ALA A 31 5.66 11.43 -10.96
CA ALA A 31 5.69 12.70 -10.25
C ALA A 31 6.64 13.72 -10.87
N ARG A 32 7.78 13.30 -11.42
CA ARG A 32 8.68 14.20 -12.15
C ARG A 32 8.11 14.67 -13.48
N ARG A 33 7.32 13.82 -14.15
CA ARG A 33 6.67 14.16 -15.43
C ARG A 33 5.44 15.03 -15.24
N TYR A 34 4.67 14.77 -14.21
CA TYR A 34 3.33 15.34 -13.99
C TYR A 34 3.13 15.77 -12.53
N PRO A 35 3.98 16.66 -11.96
CA PRO A 35 3.96 16.94 -10.52
C PRO A 35 2.61 17.44 -10.02
N ASP A 36 1.97 18.31 -10.77
CA ASP A 36 0.71 18.97 -10.39
C ASP A 36 -0.54 18.21 -10.82
N LYS A 37 -0.37 17.10 -11.56
CA LYS A 37 -1.51 16.28 -11.98
C LYS A 37 -2.10 15.53 -10.80
N ALA A 38 -3.44 15.37 -10.79
CA ALA A 38 -4.13 14.53 -9.85
C ALA A 38 -3.63 13.08 -9.93
N ALA A 39 -3.07 12.58 -8.84
CA ALA A 39 -2.67 11.19 -8.67
C ALA A 39 -3.78 10.39 -7.98
N LEU A 40 -4.41 10.96 -6.96
CA LEU A 40 -5.49 10.33 -6.20
C LEU A 40 -6.62 11.35 -5.99
N VAL A 41 -7.86 10.87 -6.06
CA VAL A 41 -9.05 11.64 -5.71
C VAL A 41 -9.86 10.80 -4.71
N PHE A 42 -10.26 11.41 -3.60
CA PHE A 42 -11.00 10.73 -2.56
C PHE A 42 -11.96 11.71 -1.89
N PHE A 43 -13.26 11.51 -2.06
CA PHE A 43 -14.30 12.40 -1.55
C PHE A 43 -13.99 13.89 -1.78
N GLY A 44 -13.79 14.27 -3.03
CA GLY A 44 -13.48 15.65 -3.46
C GLY A 44 -12.04 16.12 -3.19
N ARG A 45 -11.32 15.49 -2.27
CA ARG A 45 -9.91 15.82 -2.02
C ARG A 45 -9.03 15.26 -3.15
N VAL A 46 -8.26 16.14 -3.76
CA VAL A 46 -7.29 15.81 -4.81
C VAL A 46 -5.88 15.81 -4.23
N PHE A 47 -5.14 14.75 -4.45
CA PHE A 47 -3.72 14.63 -4.14
C PHE A 47 -2.95 14.66 -5.46
N SER A 48 -2.02 15.59 -5.63
CA SER A 48 -1.12 15.61 -6.78
C SER A 48 -0.05 14.53 -6.66
N TYR A 49 0.59 14.18 -7.80
CA TYR A 49 1.74 13.27 -7.77
C TYR A 49 2.87 13.78 -6.88
N ALA A 50 3.15 15.09 -6.90
CA ALA A 50 4.15 15.70 -6.02
C ALA A 50 3.79 15.51 -4.54
N GLU A 51 2.53 15.72 -4.17
CA GLU A 51 2.06 15.53 -2.79
C GLU A 51 2.16 14.06 -2.36
N VAL A 52 1.76 13.11 -3.21
CA VAL A 52 1.84 11.67 -2.89
C VAL A 52 3.29 11.25 -2.68
N VAL A 53 4.22 11.68 -3.54
CA VAL A 53 5.66 11.39 -3.36
C VAL A 53 6.19 12.00 -2.07
N ALA A 54 5.90 13.27 -1.80
CA ALA A 54 6.38 13.93 -0.59
C ALA A 54 5.92 13.21 0.68
N LYS A 55 4.62 12.87 0.77
CA LYS A 55 4.07 12.13 1.91
C LYS A 55 4.66 10.72 2.03
N ALA A 56 4.86 10.03 0.90
CA ALA A 56 5.47 8.70 0.91
C ALA A 56 6.93 8.74 1.35
N GLU A 57 7.71 9.76 0.95
CA GLU A 57 9.10 9.94 1.42
C GLU A 57 9.16 10.30 2.91
N GLN A 58 8.28 11.16 3.39
CA GLN A 58 8.17 11.48 4.82
C GLN A 58 7.86 10.25 5.67
N LEU A 59 6.86 9.46 5.27
CA LEU A 59 6.53 8.21 5.96
C LEU A 59 7.65 7.17 5.86
N ALA A 60 8.34 7.07 4.71
CA ALA A 60 9.49 6.19 4.54
C ALA A 60 10.64 6.58 5.48
N ALA A 61 10.91 7.89 5.63
CA ALA A 61 11.91 8.40 6.57
C ALA A 61 11.55 8.04 8.02
N CYS A 62 10.27 8.12 8.39
CA CYS A 62 9.79 7.67 9.69
C CYS A 62 10.02 6.15 9.87
N LEU A 63 9.65 5.32 8.90
CA LEU A 63 9.88 3.87 8.96
C LEU A 63 11.36 3.54 9.21
N LEU A 64 12.27 4.23 8.52
CA LEU A 64 13.71 4.04 8.73
C LEU A 64 14.15 4.51 10.12
N ALA A 65 13.61 5.63 10.64
CA ALA A 65 13.88 6.11 11.99
C ALA A 65 13.37 5.14 13.07
N LEU A 66 12.25 4.45 12.80
CA LEU A 66 11.71 3.38 13.64
C LEU A 66 12.50 2.06 13.53
N GLY A 67 13.59 2.03 12.76
CA GLY A 67 14.49 0.91 12.64
C GLY A 67 14.17 -0.09 11.53
N VAL A 68 13.22 0.22 10.64
CA VAL A 68 12.96 -0.60 9.45
C VAL A 68 14.17 -0.59 8.53
N ARG A 69 14.57 -1.75 8.07
CA ARG A 69 15.73 -1.96 7.19
C ARG A 69 15.30 -2.62 5.88
N LYS A 70 16.21 -2.61 4.92
CA LYS A 70 16.01 -3.29 3.64
C LYS A 70 15.60 -4.75 3.84
N GLY A 71 14.48 -5.12 3.21
CA GLY A 71 13.92 -6.46 3.27
C GLY A 71 13.04 -6.74 4.50
N ASP A 72 12.91 -5.82 5.46
CA ASP A 72 11.96 -5.97 6.55
C ASP A 72 10.53 -5.92 6.03
N ARG A 73 9.64 -6.64 6.69
CA ARG A 73 8.22 -6.74 6.29
C ARG A 73 7.39 -5.79 7.15
N VAL A 74 6.59 -4.97 6.48
CA VAL A 74 5.67 -4.03 7.13
C VAL A 74 4.24 -4.45 6.79
N VAL A 75 3.45 -4.73 7.82
CA VAL A 75 2.03 -5.05 7.67
C VAL A 75 1.26 -3.80 7.23
N LEU A 76 0.45 -3.92 6.19
CA LEU A 76 -0.41 -2.86 5.68
C LEU A 76 -1.85 -3.37 5.66
N SER A 77 -2.66 -2.93 6.65
CA SER A 77 -4.04 -3.38 6.85
C SER A 77 -5.00 -2.19 6.76
N MET A 78 -5.54 -1.95 5.58
CA MET A 78 -6.45 -0.82 5.31
C MET A 78 -7.45 -1.15 4.21
N GLN A 79 -8.62 -0.47 4.24
CA GLN A 79 -9.49 -0.36 3.09
C GLN A 79 -8.88 0.59 2.04
N ASN A 80 -9.47 0.62 0.82
CA ASN A 80 -9.02 1.54 -0.22
C ASN A 80 -9.15 2.99 0.24
N CYS A 81 -8.03 3.68 0.37
CA CYS A 81 -7.94 5.09 0.71
C CYS A 81 -6.59 5.65 0.22
N PRO A 82 -6.43 6.97 0.13
CA PRO A 82 -5.16 7.58 -0.28
C PRO A 82 -3.98 7.18 0.60
N GLN A 83 -4.20 7.04 1.90
CA GLN A 83 -3.16 6.65 2.86
C GLN A 83 -2.63 5.23 2.60
N LEU A 84 -3.47 4.29 2.09
CA LEU A 84 -3.01 2.97 1.67
C LEU A 84 -1.97 3.09 0.55
N VAL A 85 -2.24 3.92 -0.46
CA VAL A 85 -1.33 4.13 -1.58
C VAL A 85 -0.04 4.79 -1.11
N ILE A 86 -0.13 5.84 -0.30
CA ILE A 86 1.02 6.55 0.28
C ILE A 86 1.87 5.57 1.12
N ALA A 87 1.25 4.81 2.02
CA ALA A 87 1.93 3.83 2.88
C ALA A 87 2.59 2.71 2.07
N HIS A 88 1.90 2.20 1.05
CA HIS A 88 2.44 1.19 0.15
C HIS A 88 3.76 1.66 -0.49
N PHE A 89 3.75 2.85 -1.09
CA PHE A 89 4.95 3.40 -1.71
C PHE A 89 6.01 3.85 -0.69
N ALA A 90 5.61 4.27 0.51
CA ALA A 90 6.54 4.57 1.60
C ALA A 90 7.33 3.32 2.05
N ILE A 91 6.65 2.18 2.18
CA ILE A 91 7.29 0.90 2.52
C ILE A 91 8.31 0.52 1.44
N LEU A 92 7.91 0.61 0.16
CA LEU A 92 8.83 0.34 -0.96
C LEU A 92 10.01 1.33 -1.00
N ARG A 93 9.77 2.61 -0.70
CA ARG A 93 10.81 3.65 -0.65
C ARG A 93 11.80 3.44 0.50
N ALA A 94 11.33 2.86 1.61
CA ALA A 94 12.17 2.42 2.72
C ALA A 94 12.94 1.11 2.42
N ASN A 95 12.89 0.60 1.18
CA ASN A 95 13.46 -0.69 0.77
C ASN A 95 12.87 -1.89 1.51
N ALA A 96 11.69 -1.74 2.08
CA ALA A 96 10.99 -2.77 2.84
C ALA A 96 9.95 -3.50 1.98
N VAL A 97 9.37 -4.55 2.52
CA VAL A 97 8.42 -5.44 1.86
C VAL A 97 7.01 -5.15 2.38
N VAL A 98 6.08 -4.88 1.47
CA VAL A 98 4.67 -4.68 1.81
C VAL A 98 4.02 -6.03 2.12
N VAL A 99 3.41 -6.16 3.28
CA VAL A 99 2.55 -7.29 3.65
C VAL A 99 1.10 -6.82 3.68
N PRO A 100 0.38 -6.88 2.55
CA PRO A 100 -1.01 -6.44 2.50
C PRO A 100 -1.90 -7.45 3.21
N VAL A 101 -2.75 -6.96 4.11
CA VAL A 101 -3.65 -7.79 4.94
C VAL A 101 -5.09 -7.36 4.71
N ASN A 102 -5.97 -8.35 4.56
CA ASN A 102 -7.39 -8.10 4.42
C ASN A 102 -7.94 -7.44 5.71
N PRO A 103 -8.54 -6.25 5.64
CA PRO A 103 -9.12 -5.56 6.79
C PRO A 103 -10.22 -6.33 7.54
N MET A 104 -10.80 -7.34 6.90
CA MET A 104 -11.82 -8.20 7.52
C MET A 104 -11.23 -9.30 8.41
N ASN A 105 -9.92 -9.51 8.40
CA ASN A 105 -9.26 -10.50 9.24
C ASN A 105 -9.39 -10.13 10.72
N ARG A 106 -9.55 -11.17 11.56
CA ARG A 106 -9.70 -11.03 13.01
C ARG A 106 -8.44 -11.44 13.74
N LYS A 107 -8.43 -11.23 15.03
CA LYS A 107 -7.30 -11.42 15.94
C LYS A 107 -6.48 -12.68 15.65
N GLU A 108 -7.13 -13.86 15.51
CA GLU A 108 -6.43 -15.12 15.32
C GLU A 108 -5.71 -15.20 13.95
N GLU A 109 -6.31 -14.65 12.90
CA GLU A 109 -5.69 -14.58 11.58
C GLU A 109 -4.56 -13.54 11.56
N LEU A 110 -4.78 -12.37 12.19
CA LEU A 110 -3.80 -11.29 12.26
C LEU A 110 -2.51 -11.73 12.96
N LYS A 111 -2.58 -12.61 13.98
CA LYS A 111 -1.38 -13.19 14.60
C LYS A 111 -0.48 -13.87 13.57
N HIS A 112 -1.08 -14.63 12.66
CA HIS A 112 -0.31 -15.29 11.60
C HIS A 112 0.36 -14.27 10.65
N TYR A 113 -0.35 -13.20 10.25
CA TYR A 113 0.20 -12.15 9.38
C TYR A 113 1.27 -11.27 10.06
N ILE A 114 1.38 -11.30 11.37
CA ILE A 114 2.49 -10.68 12.12
C ILE A 114 3.67 -11.64 12.22
N THR A 115 3.43 -12.90 12.58
CA THR A 115 4.49 -13.85 12.93
C THR A 115 5.17 -14.50 11.74
N ASP A 116 4.41 -14.95 10.74
CA ASP A 116 4.97 -15.64 9.58
C ASP A 116 5.95 -14.76 8.77
N PRO A 117 5.64 -13.49 8.46
CA PRO A 117 6.59 -12.60 7.82
C PRO A 117 7.61 -11.98 8.78
N ASP A 118 7.56 -12.28 10.09
CA ASP A 118 8.36 -11.63 11.14
C ASP A 118 8.24 -10.09 11.09
N ALA A 119 7.01 -9.58 11.02
CA ALA A 119 6.76 -8.14 10.96
C ALA A 119 6.87 -7.50 12.35
N ARG A 120 7.52 -6.34 12.42
CA ARG A 120 7.67 -5.55 13.65
C ARG A 120 6.97 -4.19 13.57
N VAL A 121 6.57 -3.78 12.38
CA VAL A 121 5.87 -2.53 12.11
C VAL A 121 4.60 -2.83 11.34
N ALA A 122 3.52 -2.15 11.70
CA ALA A 122 2.27 -2.19 10.96
C ALA A 122 1.74 -0.78 10.73
N ILE A 123 0.99 -0.61 9.63
CA ILE A 123 0.28 0.62 9.28
C ILE A 123 -1.19 0.25 9.05
N THR A 124 -2.11 0.97 9.69
CA THR A 124 -3.54 0.64 9.65
C THR A 124 -4.43 1.87 9.79
N THR A 125 -5.73 1.70 9.57
CA THR A 125 -6.74 2.73 9.88
C THR A 125 -7.25 2.60 11.33
N GLY A 126 -7.79 3.67 11.88
CA GLY A 126 -8.23 3.75 13.27
C GLY A 126 -9.26 2.69 13.66
N ASP A 127 -10.20 2.40 12.76
CA ASP A 127 -11.24 1.38 12.95
C ASP A 127 -10.70 -0.06 13.08
N LEU A 128 -9.49 -0.33 12.57
CA LEU A 128 -8.84 -1.64 12.62
C LEU A 128 -7.72 -1.73 13.68
N ALA A 129 -7.29 -0.58 14.20
CA ALA A 129 -6.09 -0.48 15.02
C ALA A 129 -6.20 -1.29 16.33
N ALA A 130 -7.35 -1.27 17.00
CA ALA A 130 -7.56 -2.00 18.24
C ALA A 130 -7.47 -3.52 18.07
N GLU A 131 -8.02 -4.06 16.98
CA GLU A 131 -7.98 -5.49 16.67
C GLU A 131 -6.54 -5.95 16.36
N LEU A 132 -5.79 -5.13 15.61
CA LEU A 132 -4.41 -5.42 15.26
C LEU A 132 -3.49 -5.34 16.48
N ALA A 133 -3.69 -4.37 17.37
CA ALA A 133 -2.99 -4.26 18.64
C ALA A 133 -3.27 -5.49 19.54
N ALA A 134 -4.54 -5.87 19.67
CA ALA A 134 -4.93 -7.04 20.46
C ALA A 134 -4.37 -8.36 19.91
N ALA A 135 -4.21 -8.45 18.59
CA ALA A 135 -3.56 -9.60 17.94
C ALA A 135 -2.06 -9.63 18.26
N SER A 136 -1.39 -8.49 18.19
CA SER A 136 0.02 -8.34 18.57
C SER A 136 0.26 -8.72 20.04
N ASP A 137 -0.50 -8.14 20.95
CA ASP A 137 -0.33 -8.33 22.39
C ASP A 137 -0.59 -9.78 22.86
N ALA A 138 -1.33 -10.55 22.07
CA ALA A 138 -1.55 -11.98 22.32
C ALA A 138 -0.37 -12.87 21.90
N LEU A 139 0.67 -12.31 21.26
CA LEU A 139 1.88 -13.04 20.88
C LEU A 139 2.92 -13.00 21.99
N ALA A 140 3.92 -13.88 21.90
CA ALA A 140 5.11 -13.78 22.76
C ALA A 140 5.81 -12.42 22.54
N PRO A 141 6.39 -11.80 23.59
CA PRO A 141 6.97 -10.44 23.49
C PRO A 141 7.99 -10.26 22.34
N ALA A 142 8.75 -11.30 22.04
CA ALA A 142 9.71 -11.28 20.94
C ALA A 142 9.06 -11.25 19.55
N LEU A 143 7.79 -11.56 19.41
CA LEU A 143 7.05 -11.62 18.15
C LEU A 143 6.06 -10.46 17.98
N GLN A 144 5.89 -9.62 19.00
CA GLN A 144 4.95 -8.50 18.96
C GLN A 144 5.43 -7.36 18.05
N LEU A 145 4.47 -6.58 17.57
CA LEU A 145 4.76 -5.33 16.86
C LEU A 145 5.47 -4.36 17.82
N ARG A 146 6.46 -3.66 17.31
CA ARG A 146 7.16 -2.58 17.99
C ARG A 146 6.57 -1.21 17.67
N HIS A 147 6.00 -1.08 16.48
CA HIS A 147 5.39 0.17 16.06
C HIS A 147 4.10 -0.09 15.28
N LEU A 148 3.08 0.70 15.59
CA LEU A 148 1.78 0.71 14.91
C LEU A 148 1.48 2.15 14.49
N ILE A 149 1.51 2.43 13.20
CA ILE A 149 1.13 3.74 12.64
C ILE A 149 -0.36 3.69 12.28
N VAL A 150 -1.12 4.64 12.82
CA VAL A 150 -2.57 4.69 12.69
C VAL A 150 -3.00 5.96 11.99
N THR A 151 -3.69 5.81 10.84
CA THR A 151 -4.35 6.91 10.14
C THR A 151 -5.86 6.88 10.38
N GLN A 152 -6.52 8.01 10.21
CA GLN A 152 -7.97 8.13 10.18
C GLN A 152 -8.42 8.41 8.73
N PHE A 153 -9.61 8.02 8.34
CA PHE A 153 -10.11 8.38 7.00
C PHE A 153 -10.18 9.90 6.80
N THR A 154 -10.54 10.64 7.86
CA THR A 154 -10.59 12.10 7.88
C THR A 154 -9.23 12.79 7.71
N ASP A 155 -8.12 12.06 7.72
CA ASP A 155 -6.81 12.62 7.39
C ASP A 155 -6.63 12.76 5.85
N ALA A 156 -7.57 12.22 5.05
CA ALA A 156 -7.50 12.20 3.59
C ALA A 156 -8.62 12.96 2.87
N PHE A 157 -9.61 13.50 3.57
CA PHE A 157 -10.67 14.32 2.97
C PHE A 157 -11.27 15.29 3.99
N ASP A 158 -11.96 16.32 3.50
CA ASP A 158 -12.63 17.28 4.35
C ASP A 158 -13.93 16.69 4.90
N ALA A 159 -14.11 16.74 6.21
CA ALA A 159 -15.32 16.27 6.88
C ALA A 159 -16.59 17.02 6.46
N ASP A 160 -16.44 18.27 6.00
CA ASP A 160 -17.55 19.14 5.57
C ASP A 160 -17.89 18.98 4.08
N VAL A 161 -17.24 18.02 3.38
CA VAL A 161 -17.51 17.73 1.97
C VAL A 161 -19.00 17.40 1.73
N SER A 162 -19.57 17.98 0.69
CA SER A 162 -21.00 17.88 0.36
C SER A 162 -21.23 17.68 -1.14
N GLY A 163 -22.46 17.46 -1.55
CA GLY A 163 -22.82 17.22 -2.94
C GLY A 163 -22.33 15.85 -3.45
N ASP A 164 -21.96 15.80 -4.73
CA ASP A 164 -21.56 14.56 -5.40
C ASP A 164 -20.24 13.97 -4.88
N ASP A 165 -19.44 14.79 -4.19
CA ASP A 165 -18.18 14.37 -3.59
C ASP A 165 -18.34 13.82 -2.16
N ALA A 166 -19.53 13.95 -1.56
CA ALA A 166 -19.77 13.48 -0.20
C ALA A 166 -19.75 11.94 -0.11
N PRO A 167 -19.28 11.39 1.02
CA PRO A 167 -19.46 9.97 1.28
C PRO A 167 -20.94 9.58 1.22
N PRO A 168 -21.27 8.38 0.71
CA PRO A 168 -22.63 7.86 0.78
C PRO A 168 -23.16 7.86 2.23
N ASP A 169 -24.44 8.15 2.44
CA ASP A 169 -25.06 8.26 3.77
C ASP A 169 -24.74 7.05 4.67
N GLY A 170 -24.79 5.85 4.13
CA GLY A 170 -24.51 4.63 4.89
C GLY A 170 -23.03 4.44 5.31
N TRP A 171 -22.12 5.27 4.79
CA TRP A 171 -20.68 5.20 5.10
C TRP A 171 -20.19 6.41 5.88
N ARG A 172 -20.98 7.49 5.92
CA ARG A 172 -20.56 8.78 6.46
C ARG A 172 -20.11 8.67 7.92
N ASP A 173 -20.91 8.06 8.78
CA ASP A 173 -20.59 7.93 10.20
C ASP A 173 -19.31 7.12 10.42
N TRP A 174 -19.12 6.02 9.68
CA TRP A 174 -17.93 5.21 9.75
C TRP A 174 -16.68 5.99 9.31
N LEU A 175 -16.74 6.70 8.18
CA LEU A 175 -15.61 7.46 7.64
C LEU A 175 -15.24 8.68 8.51
N LEU A 176 -16.22 9.32 9.15
CA LEU A 176 -16.01 10.48 10.02
C LEU A 176 -15.60 10.11 11.44
N THR A 177 -15.84 8.88 11.87
CA THR A 177 -15.47 8.43 13.21
C THR A 177 -13.95 8.41 13.36
N ARG A 178 -13.44 9.19 14.32
CA ARG A 178 -12.03 9.13 14.72
C ARG A 178 -11.86 8.19 15.91
N HIS A 179 -10.91 7.31 15.82
CA HIS A 179 -10.61 6.31 16.83
C HIS A 179 -9.37 6.70 17.64
N ALA A 180 -9.39 6.42 18.94
CA ALA A 180 -8.22 6.62 19.80
C ALA A 180 -7.09 5.66 19.40
N LEU A 181 -5.85 6.10 19.59
CA LEU A 181 -4.71 5.21 19.44
C LEU A 181 -4.78 4.06 20.46
N PRO A 182 -4.60 2.82 20.02
CA PRO A 182 -4.47 1.71 20.95
C PRO A 182 -3.14 1.76 21.70
N THR A 183 -3.08 1.12 22.84
CA THR A 183 -1.82 0.84 23.53
C THR A 183 -1.27 -0.51 23.05
N LEU A 184 0.03 -0.61 22.86
CA LEU A 184 0.74 -1.87 22.61
C LEU A 184 1.49 -2.29 23.86
N ALA A 185 1.50 -3.59 24.17
CA ALA A 185 2.18 -4.12 25.37
C ALA A 185 3.71 -3.94 25.29
N GLU A 186 4.33 -4.12 24.13
CA GLU A 186 5.78 -4.08 23.92
C GLU A 186 6.20 -3.06 22.86
N GLY A 187 5.33 -2.11 22.52
CA GLY A 187 5.57 -1.19 21.42
C GLY A 187 4.93 0.18 21.60
N GLN A 188 4.93 0.94 20.53
CA GLN A 188 4.39 2.29 20.47
C GLN A 188 3.42 2.42 19.30
N ALA A 189 2.24 3.00 19.54
CA ALA A 189 1.37 3.50 18.49
C ALA A 189 1.69 4.98 18.20
N LEU A 190 1.70 5.33 16.91
CA LEU A 190 1.91 6.69 16.42
C LEU A 190 0.71 7.12 15.59
N THR A 191 0.40 8.40 15.60
CA THR A 191 -0.56 8.96 14.66
C THR A 191 0.05 9.06 13.25
N TRP A 192 -0.81 9.18 12.26
CA TRP A 192 -0.37 9.46 10.89
C TRP A 192 0.41 10.77 10.78
N ASP A 193 -0.05 11.81 11.47
CA ASP A 193 0.59 13.13 11.46
C ASP A 193 1.99 13.05 12.06
N ASP A 194 2.17 12.41 13.23
CA ASP A 194 3.50 12.20 13.81
C ASP A 194 4.43 11.45 12.84
N ALA A 195 3.88 10.48 12.09
CA ALA A 195 4.69 9.68 11.18
C ALA A 195 5.10 10.44 9.90
N ILE A 196 4.25 11.31 9.36
CA ILE A 196 4.58 12.11 8.17
C ILE A 196 5.37 13.38 8.52
N GLU A 197 5.32 13.86 9.77
CA GLU A 197 6.13 14.99 10.24
C GLU A 197 7.55 14.59 10.67
N CYS A 198 7.85 13.29 10.63
CA CYS A 198 9.17 12.78 11.01
C CYS A 198 10.28 13.31 10.10
N ALA A 199 11.09 14.23 10.62
CA ALA A 199 12.17 14.89 9.90
C ALA A 199 13.47 14.05 9.91
N ALA A 200 13.44 12.84 9.41
CA ALA A 200 14.63 12.00 9.27
C ALA A 200 15.23 12.10 7.86
N PRO A 201 16.55 11.97 7.70
CA PRO A 201 17.17 11.98 6.38
C PRO A 201 16.75 10.77 5.56
N MET A 202 16.42 10.98 4.28
CA MET A 202 16.03 9.93 3.37
C MET A 202 17.26 9.45 2.58
N PRO A 203 17.76 8.22 2.80
CA PRO A 203 18.89 7.69 2.06
C PRO A 203 18.55 7.37 0.60
N ALA A 204 19.57 7.08 -0.19
CA ALA A 204 19.38 6.59 -1.55
C ALA A 204 18.56 5.29 -1.57
N LEU A 205 17.80 5.10 -2.64
CA LEU A 205 17.07 3.85 -2.87
C LEU A 205 18.07 2.72 -3.17
N GLU A 206 17.92 1.59 -2.48
CA GLU A 206 18.78 0.42 -2.64
C GLU A 206 18.05 -0.76 -3.31
N ALA A 207 16.72 -0.74 -3.31
CA ALA A 207 15.93 -1.83 -3.86
C ALA A 207 16.07 -1.94 -5.37
N GLY A 208 16.41 -3.11 -5.84
CA GLY A 208 16.51 -3.47 -7.24
C GLY A 208 15.39 -4.42 -7.70
N PRO A 209 15.34 -4.75 -9.00
CA PRO A 209 14.25 -5.55 -9.58
C PRO A 209 14.14 -6.97 -8.99
N ALA A 210 15.22 -7.55 -8.48
CA ALA A 210 15.24 -8.89 -7.91
C ALA A 210 14.87 -8.94 -6.41
N ASP A 211 14.84 -7.78 -5.74
CA ASP A 211 14.48 -7.72 -4.33
C ASP A 211 12.99 -8.00 -4.14
N LEU A 212 12.64 -8.60 -2.99
CA LEU A 212 11.25 -8.84 -2.59
C LEU A 212 10.57 -7.50 -2.36
N ALA A 213 9.40 -7.31 -2.93
CA ALA A 213 8.63 -6.07 -2.83
C ALA A 213 7.32 -6.25 -2.06
N ILE A 214 6.60 -7.33 -2.32
CA ILE A 214 5.25 -7.55 -1.81
C ILE A 214 5.09 -9.01 -1.41
N LEU A 215 4.40 -9.25 -0.28
CA LEU A 215 4.12 -10.58 0.26
C LEU A 215 2.62 -10.73 0.54
N PRO A 216 1.76 -10.82 -0.50
CA PRO A 216 0.33 -11.07 -0.31
C PRO A 216 0.09 -12.51 0.10
N TYR A 217 -0.92 -12.72 0.94
CA TYR A 217 -1.29 -14.04 1.42
C TYR A 217 -2.48 -14.62 0.65
N THR A 218 -2.40 -15.92 0.39
CA THR A 218 -3.52 -16.69 -0.18
C THR A 218 -4.08 -17.63 0.86
N SER A 219 -5.41 -17.83 0.83
CA SER A 219 -6.14 -18.64 1.82
C SER A 219 -5.73 -20.11 1.85
N GLY A 220 -4.93 -20.60 0.90
CA GLY A 220 -4.56 -22.01 0.82
C GLY A 220 -5.76 -22.97 0.86
N THR A 221 -5.72 -24.10 0.19
CA THR A 221 -6.80 -25.10 0.23
C THR A 221 -6.71 -26.02 1.45
N THR A 222 -5.62 -26.01 2.21
CA THR A 222 -5.30 -27.04 3.22
C THR A 222 -4.48 -26.50 4.40
N GLY A 223 -4.83 -25.38 5.02
CA GLY A 223 -4.10 -24.91 6.19
C GLY A 223 -4.01 -23.39 6.32
N LEU A 224 -3.01 -22.91 7.06
CA LEU A 224 -2.77 -21.49 7.24
C LEU A 224 -2.48 -20.78 5.90
N PRO A 225 -2.85 -19.50 5.77
CA PRO A 225 -2.52 -18.68 4.62
C PRO A 225 -1.01 -18.68 4.33
N LYS A 226 -0.64 -18.67 3.04
CA LYS A 226 0.75 -18.68 2.59
C LYS A 226 1.11 -17.37 1.92
N GLY A 227 2.23 -16.78 2.31
CA GLY A 227 2.78 -15.58 1.70
C GLY A 227 3.36 -15.87 0.32
N CYS A 228 2.83 -15.24 -0.72
CA CYS A 228 3.35 -15.33 -2.08
C CYS A 228 4.44 -14.29 -2.29
N MET A 229 5.67 -14.73 -2.54
CA MET A 229 6.82 -13.85 -2.70
C MET A 229 6.82 -13.19 -4.09
N HIS A 230 6.62 -11.88 -4.15
CA HIS A 230 6.69 -11.08 -5.37
C HIS A 230 7.86 -10.11 -5.32
N THR A 231 8.76 -10.22 -6.29
CA THR A 231 9.83 -9.24 -6.49
C THR A 231 9.31 -7.97 -7.17
N HIS A 232 10.09 -6.89 -7.13
CA HIS A 232 9.79 -5.68 -7.90
C HIS A 232 9.59 -6.01 -9.39
N ALA A 233 10.45 -6.86 -9.98
CA ALA A 233 10.34 -7.25 -11.38
C ALA A 233 9.05 -8.02 -11.70
N SER A 234 8.59 -8.92 -10.82
CA SER A 234 7.38 -9.70 -11.07
C SER A 234 6.11 -8.85 -11.05
N ILE A 235 6.03 -7.88 -10.14
CA ILE A 235 4.92 -6.92 -10.08
C ILE A 235 5.01 -5.93 -11.24
N MET A 236 6.21 -5.41 -11.54
CA MET A 236 6.45 -4.52 -12.68
C MET A 236 5.96 -5.15 -13.99
N HIS A 237 6.27 -6.43 -14.22
CA HIS A 237 5.82 -7.14 -15.41
C HIS A 237 4.29 -7.10 -15.55
N ASN A 238 3.57 -7.39 -14.48
CA ASN A 238 2.11 -7.41 -14.50
C ASN A 238 1.50 -6.01 -14.59
N ALA A 239 2.09 -5.00 -13.95
CA ALA A 239 1.64 -3.60 -14.04
C ALA A 239 1.76 -3.11 -15.49
N VAL A 240 2.91 -3.33 -16.14
CA VAL A 240 3.15 -2.99 -17.54
C VAL A 240 2.20 -3.75 -18.46
N ALA A 241 2.02 -5.06 -18.25
CA ALA A 241 1.09 -5.86 -19.04
C ALA A 241 -0.35 -5.36 -18.93
N SER A 242 -0.79 -5.01 -17.71
CA SER A 242 -2.14 -4.45 -17.45
C SER A 242 -2.32 -3.10 -18.14
N SER A 243 -1.32 -2.21 -18.07
CA SER A 243 -1.34 -0.92 -18.73
C SER A 243 -1.45 -1.05 -20.27
N PHE A 244 -0.64 -1.91 -20.89
CA PHE A 244 -0.74 -2.21 -22.32
C PHE A 244 -2.09 -2.83 -22.69
N TRP A 245 -2.56 -3.80 -21.88
CA TRP A 245 -3.84 -4.47 -22.16
C TRP A 245 -5.01 -3.50 -22.06
N GLY A 246 -5.02 -2.64 -21.06
CA GLY A 246 -6.02 -1.60 -20.84
C GLY A 246 -5.91 -0.42 -21.82
N ASN A 247 -4.83 -0.35 -22.62
CA ASN A 247 -4.53 0.81 -23.47
C ASN A 247 -4.48 2.11 -22.66
N ALA A 248 -3.81 2.04 -21.51
CA ALA A 248 -3.73 3.15 -20.59
C ALA A 248 -2.96 4.34 -21.20
N THR A 249 -3.46 5.53 -20.93
CA THR A 249 -2.85 6.81 -21.30
C THR A 249 -2.77 7.72 -20.09
N PRO A 250 -1.96 8.78 -20.12
CA PRO A 250 -1.91 9.72 -19.01
C PRO A 250 -3.25 10.41 -18.68
N GLU A 251 -4.21 10.44 -19.59
CA GLU A 251 -5.52 11.06 -19.41
C GLU A 251 -6.53 10.15 -18.70
N ASN A 252 -6.21 8.86 -18.55
CA ASN A 252 -7.14 7.93 -17.91
C ASN A 252 -7.30 8.23 -16.42
N VAL A 253 -8.54 8.06 -15.95
CA VAL A 253 -8.89 8.04 -14.54
C VAL A 253 -9.40 6.65 -14.20
N THR A 254 -8.80 6.03 -13.21
CA THR A 254 -9.13 4.65 -12.79
C THR A 254 -9.96 4.66 -11.53
N LEU A 255 -11.16 4.09 -11.58
CA LEU A 255 -11.99 3.88 -10.39
C LEU A 255 -11.50 2.62 -9.63
N CYS A 256 -10.91 2.83 -8.45
CA CYS A 256 -10.33 1.76 -7.63
C CYS A 256 -11.38 1.10 -6.72
N VAL A 257 -12.29 0.30 -7.29
CA VAL A 257 -13.32 -0.44 -6.54
C VAL A 257 -12.86 -1.83 -6.08
N VAL A 258 -11.87 -2.40 -6.75
CA VAL A 258 -11.29 -3.68 -6.31
C VAL A 258 -10.35 -3.41 -5.13
N PRO A 259 -10.44 -4.19 -4.04
CA PRO A 259 -9.59 -3.98 -2.88
C PRO A 259 -8.10 -3.99 -3.22
N MET A 260 -7.38 -2.92 -2.85
CA MET A 260 -5.94 -2.78 -3.10
C MET A 260 -5.07 -3.59 -2.13
N PHE A 261 -5.64 -4.14 -1.05
CA PHE A 261 -4.97 -5.15 -0.24
C PHE A 261 -4.90 -6.51 -0.98
N HIS A 262 -5.72 -6.71 -2.03
CA HIS A 262 -5.67 -7.88 -2.89
C HIS A 262 -4.82 -7.61 -4.14
N ILE A 263 -4.06 -8.62 -4.58
CA ILE A 263 -3.10 -8.50 -5.68
C ILE A 263 -3.70 -7.91 -6.96
N THR A 264 -4.96 -8.20 -7.27
CA THR A 264 -5.64 -7.67 -8.47
C THR A 264 -5.81 -6.15 -8.38
N GLY A 265 -6.36 -5.63 -7.29
CA GLY A 265 -6.53 -4.18 -7.09
C GLY A 265 -5.19 -3.47 -7.03
N MET A 266 -4.25 -4.04 -6.30
CA MET A 266 -2.90 -3.49 -6.14
C MET A 266 -2.16 -3.38 -7.47
N VAL A 267 -2.12 -4.43 -8.27
CA VAL A 267 -1.31 -4.46 -9.50
C VAL A 267 -2.03 -3.83 -10.66
N SER A 268 -3.27 -4.25 -10.93
CA SER A 268 -3.98 -3.85 -12.15
C SER A 268 -4.64 -2.47 -12.06
N LEU A 269 -4.96 -1.98 -10.85
CA LEU A 269 -5.53 -0.66 -10.66
C LEU A 269 -4.49 0.33 -10.12
N MET A 270 -3.77 0.04 -9.04
CA MET A 270 -2.83 0.99 -8.46
C MET A 270 -1.53 1.07 -9.27
N HIS A 271 -0.75 -0.02 -9.37
CA HIS A 271 0.55 0.04 -10.05
C HIS A 271 0.43 0.31 -11.55
N ALA A 272 -0.57 -0.25 -12.24
CA ALA A 272 -0.74 -0.04 -13.67
C ALA A 272 -1.19 1.39 -14.02
N SER A 273 -1.93 2.07 -13.13
CA SER A 273 -2.35 3.46 -13.35
C SER A 273 -1.25 4.48 -13.04
N ILE A 274 -0.28 4.11 -12.20
CA ILE A 274 0.85 4.97 -11.85
C ILE A 274 1.99 4.81 -12.87
N PHE A 275 2.13 3.63 -13.51
CA PHE A 275 3.13 3.34 -14.54
C PHE A 275 2.92 4.18 -15.79
#